data_d1732912c6c6e210c3fc18dde4d9e2db
#
_entry.id   d1732912c6c6e210c3fc18dde4d9e2db
#
_cell.length_a   1.000
_cell.length_b   1.000
_cell.length_c   1.000
_cell.angle_alpha   90.00
_cell.angle_beta   90.00
_cell.angle_gamma   90.00
#
_symmetry.space_group_name_H-M   'P 1'
#
loop_
_entity.id
_entity.type
_entity.pdbx_description
1 polymer ?
#
loop_
_entity_poly.entity_id
_entity_poly.type
_entity_poly.pdbx_seq_one_letter_code
_entity_poly.pdbx_strand_id
1 'polypeptide(L)'
;MRRISNEQEKDTLITNMKSGIYSCLVLDLMKQLPEFLDPSPDSPYTYAHTDITVVDDRLANVISFEQRKSINEPLYRGQIYIDLEYNALLRVIFVVYPHYIELAAGLFCVRNCRYLRFTPQKVAYTVSYKQWNGTYYINHIRGDLHFKIKKRRQLFNTNILHTWFEMVTRSEEH
;
A
#
# COMPACT_ATOMS: atom_id res chain seq x y z
N MET A 1 -14.21 -36.64 -14.31
CA MET A 1 -13.09 -35.71 -14.47
C MET A 1 -13.40 -34.23 -14.19
N ARG A 2 -14.66 -33.76 -14.19
CA ARG A 2 -15.05 -32.34 -13.93
C ARG A 2 -15.14 -31.94 -12.45
N ARG A 3 -15.24 -32.87 -11.49
CA ARG A 3 -15.37 -32.54 -10.06
C ARG A 3 -14.05 -32.12 -9.39
N ILE A 4 -12.93 -32.65 -9.83
CA ILE A 4 -11.62 -32.35 -9.25
C ILE A 4 -11.15 -30.92 -9.58
N SER A 5 -11.49 -30.40 -10.78
CA SER A 5 -11.14 -29.02 -11.15
C SER A 5 -11.87 -27.97 -10.31
N ASN A 6 -13.13 -28.22 -9.94
CA ASN A 6 -13.93 -27.25 -9.14
C ASN A 6 -13.47 -27.14 -7.69
N GLU A 7 -12.95 -28.18 -7.08
CA GLU A 7 -12.42 -28.12 -5.71
C GLU A 7 -11.05 -27.43 -5.68
N GLN A 8 -10.16 -27.71 -6.63
CA GLN A 8 -8.88 -27.01 -6.74
C GLN A 8 -9.04 -25.51 -7.04
N GLU A 9 -10.01 -25.14 -7.87
CA GLU A 9 -10.33 -23.72 -8.12
C GLU A 9 -10.87 -23.02 -6.88
N LYS A 10 -11.76 -23.68 -6.11
CA LYS A 10 -12.28 -23.14 -4.84
C LYS A 10 -11.18 -22.97 -3.80
N ASP A 11 -10.32 -23.98 -3.62
CA ASP A 11 -9.21 -23.93 -2.66
C ASP A 11 -8.20 -22.84 -3.03
N THR A 12 -7.92 -22.68 -4.32
CA THR A 12 -7.05 -21.60 -4.83
C THR A 12 -7.69 -20.23 -4.59
N LEU A 13 -9.01 -20.10 -4.82
CA LEU A 13 -9.75 -18.86 -4.58
C LEU A 13 -9.74 -18.48 -3.09
N ILE A 14 -10.04 -19.44 -2.20
CA ILE A 14 -10.04 -19.23 -0.74
C ILE A 14 -8.63 -18.86 -0.26
N THR A 15 -7.60 -19.52 -0.77
CA THR A 15 -6.20 -19.19 -0.42
C THR A 15 -5.82 -17.79 -0.86
N ASN A 16 -6.23 -17.38 -2.07
CA ASN A 16 -5.98 -16.03 -2.59
C ASN A 16 -6.75 -14.97 -1.79
N MET A 17 -8.00 -15.23 -1.39
CA MET A 17 -8.79 -14.33 -0.54
C MET A 17 -8.15 -14.17 0.84
N LYS A 18 -7.74 -15.27 1.50
CA LYS A 18 -7.04 -15.22 2.80
C LYS A 18 -5.73 -14.43 2.70
N SER A 19 -4.96 -14.65 1.63
CA SER A 19 -3.74 -13.90 1.37
C SER A 19 -4.00 -12.42 1.13
N GLY A 20 -5.07 -12.07 0.42
CA GLY A 20 -5.49 -10.68 0.19
C GLY A 20 -5.90 -9.98 1.48
N ILE A 21 -6.72 -10.61 2.31
CA ILE A 21 -7.13 -10.09 3.62
C ILE A 21 -5.91 -9.89 4.53
N TYR A 22 -5.01 -10.88 4.60
CA TYR A 22 -3.79 -10.78 5.38
C TYR A 22 -2.91 -9.61 4.91
N SER A 23 -2.76 -9.43 3.60
CA SER A 23 -2.01 -8.31 3.02
C SER A 23 -2.62 -6.96 3.39
N CYS A 24 -3.95 -6.86 3.46
CA CYS A 24 -4.62 -5.64 3.93
C CYS A 24 -4.37 -5.40 5.43
N LEU A 25 -4.42 -6.44 6.27
CA LEU A 25 -4.19 -6.29 7.70
C LEU A 25 -2.75 -5.90 8.05
N VAL A 26 -1.77 -6.32 7.23
CA VAL A 26 -0.37 -5.88 7.37
C VAL A 26 -0.21 -4.39 7.08
N LEU A 27 -1.13 -3.80 6.31
CA LEU A 27 -1.17 -2.35 6.05
C LEU A 27 -1.86 -1.53 7.16
N ASP A 28 -2.21 -2.14 8.30
CA ASP A 28 -2.63 -1.37 9.48
C ASP A 28 -1.40 -0.69 10.12
N LEU A 29 -1.15 0.55 9.66
CA LEU A 29 0.03 1.32 10.00
C LEU A 29 0.15 1.65 11.50
N MET A 30 -0.98 1.63 12.22
CA MET A 30 -0.99 1.89 13.66
C MET A 30 -0.60 0.66 14.49
N LYS A 31 -0.76 -0.55 13.93
CA LYS A 31 -0.32 -1.80 14.56
C LYS A 31 1.14 -2.12 14.25
N GLN A 32 1.58 -1.75 13.04
CA GLN A 32 2.97 -1.92 12.59
C GLN A 32 3.44 -0.57 12.06
N LEU A 33 3.92 0.28 12.97
CA LEU A 33 4.36 1.63 12.64
C LEU A 33 5.49 1.58 11.60
N PRO A 34 5.25 2.01 10.36
CA PRO A 34 6.30 2.02 9.36
C PRO A 34 7.27 3.16 9.62
N GLU A 35 8.49 3.01 9.16
CA GLU A 35 9.59 3.94 9.35
C GLU A 35 9.27 5.38 8.90
N PHE A 36 8.42 5.54 7.89
CA PHE A 36 7.96 6.87 7.43
C PHE A 36 6.94 7.55 8.37
N LEU A 37 6.46 6.88 9.40
CA LEU A 37 5.67 7.47 10.48
C LEU A 37 6.48 7.73 11.75
N ASP A 38 7.77 7.38 11.75
CA ASP A 38 8.71 7.68 12.84
C ASP A 38 9.58 8.90 12.48
N PRO A 39 9.32 10.10 13.05
CA PRO A 39 10.06 11.32 12.75
C PRO A 39 11.39 11.42 13.52
N SER A 40 12.00 10.31 13.88
CA SER A 40 13.31 10.31 14.58
C SER A 40 14.38 11.05 13.77
N PRO A 41 15.43 11.61 14.42
CA PRO A 41 16.51 12.30 13.72
C PRO A 41 17.25 11.43 12.70
N ASP A 42 17.30 10.11 12.95
CA ASP A 42 17.96 9.12 12.09
C ASP A 42 17.03 8.59 11.00
N SER A 43 15.77 9.05 10.95
CA SER A 43 14.81 8.64 9.94
C SER A 43 15.36 8.88 8.52
N PRO A 44 15.22 7.90 7.59
CA PRO A 44 15.61 8.08 6.19
C PRO A 44 14.70 9.05 5.43
N TYR A 45 13.75 9.68 6.11
CA TYR A 45 12.75 10.58 5.52
C TYR A 45 12.96 12.04 5.92
N THR A 46 12.47 12.93 5.08
CA THR A 46 12.27 14.35 5.35
C THR A 46 10.78 14.65 5.36
N TYR A 47 10.36 15.56 6.22
CA TYR A 47 8.96 15.93 6.41
C TYR A 47 8.76 17.43 6.21
N ALA A 48 7.62 17.80 5.65
CA ALA A 48 7.21 19.18 5.49
C ALA A 48 5.70 19.32 5.72
N HIS A 49 5.29 20.30 6.52
CA HIS A 49 3.89 20.73 6.57
C HIS A 49 3.56 21.44 5.26
N THR A 50 2.56 20.97 4.54
CA THR A 50 2.24 21.45 3.19
C THR A 50 0.89 22.13 3.08
N ASP A 51 -0.09 21.71 3.89
CA ASP A 51 -1.47 22.23 3.77
C ASP A 51 -2.29 21.93 5.02
N ILE A 52 -3.49 22.53 5.07
CA ILE A 52 -4.60 22.16 5.96
C ILE A 52 -5.81 21.88 5.09
N THR A 53 -6.44 20.73 5.23
CA THR A 53 -7.57 20.30 4.42
C THR A 53 -8.67 19.67 5.25
N VAL A 54 -9.78 19.31 4.62
CA VAL A 54 -10.87 18.57 5.25
C VAL A 54 -10.82 17.11 4.80
N VAL A 55 -10.83 16.19 5.76
CA VAL A 55 -10.90 14.73 5.56
C VAL A 55 -12.06 14.19 6.38
N ASP A 56 -13.08 13.65 5.72
CA ASP A 56 -14.25 13.06 6.38
C ASP A 56 -14.86 14.04 7.44
N ASP A 57 -15.14 15.29 7.02
CA ASP A 57 -15.68 16.41 7.82
C ASP A 57 -14.79 16.89 8.97
N ARG A 58 -13.52 16.53 9.00
CA ARG A 58 -12.55 16.94 10.01
C ARG A 58 -11.41 17.75 9.39
N LEU A 59 -10.98 18.81 10.06
CA LEU A 59 -9.79 19.56 9.68
C LEU A 59 -8.53 18.74 9.97
N ALA A 60 -7.67 18.63 8.98
CA ALA A 60 -6.43 17.87 9.07
C ALA A 60 -5.23 18.66 8.60
N ASN A 61 -4.13 18.56 9.33
CA ASN A 61 -2.80 18.94 8.87
C ASN A 61 -2.32 17.94 7.81
N VAL A 62 -1.78 18.43 6.71
CA VAL A 62 -1.14 17.61 5.68
C VAL A 62 0.37 17.72 5.81
N ILE A 63 1.00 16.61 6.13
CA ILE A 63 2.45 16.48 6.24
C ILE A 63 2.93 15.63 5.06
N SER A 64 3.68 16.23 4.15
CA SER A 64 4.35 15.48 3.09
C SER A 64 5.63 14.86 3.63
N PHE A 65 5.94 13.67 3.17
CA PHE A 65 7.19 12.99 3.46
C PHE A 65 7.82 12.41 2.20
N GLU A 66 9.14 12.40 2.15
CA GLU A 66 9.91 11.77 1.08
C GLU A 66 11.25 11.26 1.60
N GLN A 67 11.81 10.24 0.94
CA GLN A 67 13.12 9.73 1.32
C GLN A 67 14.21 10.78 1.09
N ARG A 68 15.24 10.77 1.96
CA ARG A 68 16.42 11.63 1.82
C ARG A 68 17.19 11.28 0.54
N LYS A 69 17.68 12.29 -0.19
CA LYS A 69 18.42 12.12 -1.44
C LYS A 69 19.68 11.26 -1.36
N SER A 70 20.23 11.11 -0.17
CA SER A 70 21.41 10.27 0.10
C SER A 70 21.11 8.77 0.10
N ILE A 71 19.84 8.37 0.08
CA ILE A 71 19.40 6.99 0.21
C ILE A 71 19.03 6.45 -1.18
N ASN A 72 19.66 5.35 -1.59
CA ASN A 72 19.46 4.70 -2.88
C ASN A 72 18.65 3.39 -2.75
N GLU A 73 17.58 3.45 -1.97
CA GLU A 73 16.68 2.31 -1.73
C GLU A 73 15.27 2.63 -2.20
N PRO A 74 14.46 1.62 -2.52
CA PRO A 74 13.08 1.83 -2.96
C PRO A 74 12.15 2.10 -1.76
N LEU A 75 12.35 3.22 -1.09
CA LEU A 75 11.51 3.70 0.00
C LEU A 75 10.26 4.39 -0.52
N TYR A 76 9.51 5.03 0.37
CA TYR A 76 8.23 5.67 0.06
C TYR A 76 8.33 7.19 0.02
N ARG A 77 7.35 7.81 -0.63
CA ARG A 77 6.99 9.22 -0.47
C ARG A 77 5.48 9.33 -0.39
N GLY A 78 4.97 10.37 0.26
CA GLY A 78 3.54 10.51 0.38
C GLY A 78 3.08 11.67 1.25
N GLN A 79 1.86 11.54 1.75
CA GLN A 79 1.21 12.51 2.60
C GLN A 79 0.53 11.83 3.78
N ILE A 80 0.67 12.43 4.95
CA ILE A 80 0.07 12.02 6.22
C ILE A 80 -0.95 13.08 6.59
N TYR A 81 -2.17 12.67 6.91
CA TYR A 81 -3.27 13.55 7.31
C TYR A 81 -3.55 13.34 8.79
N ILE A 82 -3.28 14.36 9.59
CA ILE A 82 -3.41 14.32 11.06
C ILE A 82 -4.52 15.27 11.47
N ASP A 83 -5.49 14.77 12.21
CA ASP A 83 -6.58 15.53 12.79
C ASP A 83 -6.05 16.70 13.64
N LEU A 84 -6.57 17.92 13.41
CA LEU A 84 -6.14 19.13 14.14
C LEU A 84 -6.62 19.15 15.60
N GLU A 85 -7.74 18.50 15.90
CA GLU A 85 -8.36 18.53 17.22
C GLU A 85 -7.80 17.42 18.12
N TYR A 86 -7.69 16.20 17.56
CA TYR A 86 -7.33 15.00 18.34
C TYR A 86 -5.91 14.51 18.10
N ASN A 87 -5.16 15.13 17.17
CA ASN A 87 -3.83 14.67 16.75
C ASN A 87 -3.82 13.20 16.28
N ALA A 88 -4.95 12.71 15.80
CA ALA A 88 -5.10 11.35 15.34
C ALA A 88 -4.78 11.21 13.86
N LEU A 89 -4.25 10.06 13.46
CA LEU A 89 -4.03 9.72 12.06
C LEU A 89 -5.38 9.47 11.37
N LEU A 90 -5.71 10.30 10.36
CA LEU A 90 -6.92 10.14 9.56
C LEU A 90 -6.67 9.37 8.27
N ARG A 91 -5.57 9.68 7.58
CA ARG A 91 -5.25 9.08 6.28
C ARG A 91 -3.76 9.12 6.01
N VAL A 92 -3.27 8.13 5.29
CA VAL A 92 -1.94 8.15 4.68
C VAL A 92 -2.06 7.74 3.22
N ILE A 93 -1.47 8.52 2.34
CA ILE A 93 -1.33 8.21 0.92
C ILE A 93 0.16 8.09 0.64
N PHE A 94 0.61 6.95 0.15
CA PHE A 94 2.03 6.76 -0.11
C PHE A 94 2.28 5.91 -1.36
N VAL A 95 3.38 6.19 -2.01
CA VAL A 95 3.85 5.49 -3.20
C VAL A 95 5.31 5.10 -3.03
N VAL A 96 5.73 4.00 -3.64
CA VAL A 96 7.17 3.71 -3.76
C VAL A 96 7.80 4.85 -4.56
N TYR A 97 8.94 5.37 -4.08
CA TYR A 97 9.59 6.51 -4.70
C TYR A 97 9.93 6.20 -6.19
N PRO A 98 9.36 6.96 -7.15
CA PRO A 98 9.38 6.58 -8.57
C PRO A 98 10.78 6.39 -9.16
N HIS A 99 11.77 7.13 -8.66
CA HIS A 99 13.16 7.04 -9.14
C HIS A 99 13.80 5.67 -8.84
N TYR A 100 13.40 5.04 -7.73
CA TYR A 100 13.96 3.76 -7.29
C TYR A 100 12.98 2.59 -7.43
N ILE A 101 11.83 2.80 -8.07
CA ILE A 101 10.74 1.80 -8.11
C ILE A 101 11.18 0.48 -8.77
N GLU A 102 12.09 0.53 -9.73
CA GLU A 102 12.60 -0.68 -10.39
C GLU A 102 13.41 -1.57 -9.44
N LEU A 103 14.04 -0.99 -8.41
CA LEU A 103 14.76 -1.73 -7.37
C LEU A 103 13.82 -2.52 -6.47
N ALA A 104 12.56 -2.10 -6.36
CA ALA A 104 11.51 -2.80 -5.62
C ALA A 104 11.03 -4.10 -6.30
N ALA A 105 11.51 -4.42 -7.51
CA ALA A 105 11.05 -5.59 -8.26
C ALA A 105 11.15 -6.91 -7.47
N GLY A 106 12.17 -7.05 -6.63
CA GLY A 106 12.35 -8.22 -5.77
C GLY A 106 11.27 -8.40 -4.70
N LEU A 107 10.63 -7.32 -4.27
CA LEU A 107 9.59 -7.36 -3.23
C LEU A 107 8.27 -7.97 -3.73
N PHE A 108 8.02 -7.92 -5.05
CA PHE A 108 6.77 -8.36 -5.66
C PHE A 108 6.83 -9.74 -6.30
N CYS A 109 7.99 -10.38 -6.30
CA CYS A 109 8.19 -11.67 -6.96
C CYS A 109 8.53 -12.77 -5.95
N VAL A 110 7.52 -13.36 -5.31
CA VAL A 110 7.71 -14.36 -4.23
C VAL A 110 7.82 -15.79 -4.75
N ARG A 111 7.21 -16.16 -5.88
CA ARG A 111 7.25 -17.54 -6.44
C ARG A 111 7.24 -17.55 -7.97
N ASN A 112 8.02 -18.47 -8.58
CA ASN A 112 8.01 -18.81 -10.02
C ASN A 112 8.31 -17.71 -11.04
N CYS A 113 9.09 -16.69 -10.69
CA CYS A 113 9.52 -15.66 -11.66
C CYS A 113 10.68 -16.12 -12.57
N ARG A 114 10.96 -17.43 -12.66
CA ARG A 114 12.04 -17.94 -13.53
C ARG A 114 11.87 -17.59 -15.00
N TYR A 115 10.63 -17.49 -15.47
CA TYR A 115 10.28 -17.24 -16.88
C TYR A 115 9.74 -15.84 -17.15
N LEU A 116 9.39 -15.08 -16.12
CA LEU A 116 8.82 -13.74 -16.23
C LEU A 116 9.70 -12.73 -15.48
N ARG A 117 9.87 -11.57 -16.07
CA ARG A 117 10.44 -10.40 -15.42
C ARG A 117 9.33 -9.41 -15.11
N PHE A 118 9.14 -9.13 -13.84
CA PHE A 118 8.22 -8.10 -13.34
C PHE A 118 9.01 -6.82 -13.07
N THR A 119 8.61 -5.72 -13.70
CA THR A 119 9.19 -4.41 -13.43
C THR A 119 8.06 -3.51 -12.92
N PRO A 120 8.07 -3.12 -11.64
CA PRO A 120 7.05 -2.21 -11.12
C PRO A 120 7.16 -0.85 -11.80
N GLN A 121 6.00 -0.24 -12.09
CA GLN A 121 5.89 1.09 -12.69
C GLN A 121 5.24 2.08 -11.72
N LYS A 122 4.31 1.58 -10.92
CA LYS A 122 3.61 2.32 -9.85
C LYS A 122 3.22 1.34 -8.76
N VAL A 123 3.46 1.72 -7.53
CA VAL A 123 2.99 1.03 -6.33
C VAL A 123 2.49 2.11 -5.39
N ALA A 124 1.19 2.20 -5.23
CA ALA A 124 0.52 3.23 -4.45
C ALA A 124 -0.44 2.60 -3.45
N TYR A 125 -0.50 3.19 -2.26
CA TYR A 125 -1.38 2.78 -1.19
C TYR A 125 -2.11 3.98 -0.59
N THR A 126 -3.35 3.75 -0.19
CA THR A 126 -4.13 4.66 0.65
C THR A 126 -4.63 3.88 1.83
N VAL A 127 -4.40 4.38 3.04
CA VAL A 127 -4.91 3.83 4.30
C VAL A 127 -5.65 4.93 5.03
N SER A 128 -6.89 4.70 5.43
CA SER A 128 -7.70 5.67 6.16
C SER A 128 -8.25 5.09 7.45
N TYR A 129 -8.38 5.94 8.44
CA TYR A 129 -8.89 5.62 9.76
C TYR A 129 -10.15 6.44 10.05
N LYS A 130 -11.07 5.89 10.81
CA LYS A 130 -12.29 6.54 11.25
C LYS A 130 -12.48 6.35 12.73
N GLN A 131 -12.99 7.39 13.39
CA GLN A 131 -13.33 7.32 14.81
C GLN A 131 -14.66 6.60 15.01
N TRP A 132 -14.67 5.68 15.98
CA TRP A 132 -15.86 5.02 16.49
C TRP A 132 -15.76 4.90 18.01
N ASN A 133 -16.74 5.39 18.72
CA ASN A 133 -16.78 5.40 20.20
C ASN A 133 -15.47 5.92 20.83
N GLY A 134 -14.91 7.01 20.30
CA GLY A 134 -13.69 7.63 20.82
C GLY A 134 -12.37 6.96 20.39
N THR A 135 -12.42 5.83 19.70
CA THR A 135 -11.24 5.09 19.24
C THR A 135 -11.15 5.14 17.70
N TYR A 136 -9.93 5.24 17.17
CA TYR A 136 -9.70 5.22 15.73
C TYR A 136 -9.43 3.80 15.24
N TYR A 137 -10.15 3.38 14.22
CA TYR A 137 -10.03 2.08 13.58
C TYR A 137 -9.73 2.26 12.09
N ILE A 138 -9.06 1.28 11.53
CA ILE A 138 -8.88 1.23 10.09
C ILE A 138 -10.23 1.16 9.39
N ASN A 139 -10.47 2.09 8.47
CA ASN A 139 -11.73 2.22 7.76
C ASN A 139 -11.62 1.78 6.30
N HIS A 140 -10.51 2.13 5.65
CA HIS A 140 -10.33 1.87 4.24
C HIS A 140 -8.85 1.65 3.91
N ILE A 141 -8.58 0.63 3.11
CA ILE A 141 -7.27 0.36 2.51
C ILE A 141 -7.47 0.17 1.02
N ARG A 142 -6.66 0.85 0.23
CA ARG A 142 -6.59 0.66 -1.22
C ARG A 142 -5.13 0.52 -1.66
N GLY A 143 -4.86 -0.49 -2.48
CA GLY A 143 -3.60 -0.66 -3.19
C GLY A 143 -3.81 -0.57 -4.70
N ASP A 144 -2.91 0.12 -5.39
CA ASP A 144 -2.91 0.33 -6.85
C ASP A 144 -1.51 0.04 -7.40
N LEU A 145 -1.40 -1.04 -8.19
CA LEU A 145 -0.12 -1.64 -8.57
C LEU A 145 -0.07 -1.81 -10.09
N HIS A 146 0.95 -1.23 -10.71
CA HIS A 146 1.20 -1.33 -12.16
C HIS A 146 2.56 -1.98 -12.39
N PHE A 147 2.59 -2.98 -13.25
CA PHE A 147 3.80 -3.72 -13.61
C PHE A 147 3.95 -3.86 -15.13
N LYS A 148 5.17 -3.78 -15.61
CA LYS A 148 5.55 -4.34 -16.90
C LYS A 148 5.99 -5.79 -16.71
N ILE A 149 5.44 -6.69 -17.54
CA ILE A 149 5.75 -8.12 -17.52
C ILE A 149 6.41 -8.46 -18.86
N LYS A 150 7.61 -9.03 -18.79
CA LYS A 150 8.33 -9.59 -19.93
C LYS A 150 8.60 -11.07 -19.72
N LYS A 151 8.40 -11.88 -20.76
CA LYS A 151 8.93 -13.25 -20.79
C LYS A 151 10.43 -13.19 -21.08
N ARG A 152 11.27 -13.85 -20.26
CA ARG A 152 12.75 -13.79 -20.37
C ARG A 152 13.31 -14.23 -21.72
N ARG A 153 12.55 -15.03 -22.49
CA ARG A 153 12.97 -15.57 -23.81
C ARG A 153 12.34 -14.85 -25.00
N GLN A 154 11.53 -13.82 -24.79
CA GLN A 154 10.87 -13.08 -25.88
C GLN A 154 11.35 -11.62 -25.89
N LEU A 155 11.94 -11.20 -27.01
CA LEU A 155 12.53 -9.87 -27.17
C LEU A 155 11.49 -8.75 -27.31
N PHE A 156 10.26 -9.05 -27.78
CA PHE A 156 9.32 -8.03 -28.25
C PHE A 156 7.95 -7.96 -27.56
N ASN A 157 7.60 -8.89 -26.65
CA ASN A 157 6.29 -8.86 -25.98
C ASN A 157 6.42 -8.35 -24.54
N THR A 158 6.01 -7.08 -24.34
CA THR A 158 5.83 -6.49 -23.01
C THR A 158 4.34 -6.36 -22.76
N ASN A 159 3.86 -6.99 -21.70
CA ASN A 159 2.49 -6.82 -21.21
C ASN A 159 2.49 -5.84 -20.03
N ILE A 160 1.41 -5.08 -19.89
CA ILE A 160 1.16 -4.24 -18.74
C ILE A 160 0.13 -4.97 -17.88
N LEU A 161 0.45 -5.18 -16.61
CA LEU A 161 -0.48 -5.65 -15.60
C LEU A 161 -0.83 -4.48 -14.68
N HIS A 162 -2.11 -4.15 -14.63
CA HIS A 162 -2.68 -3.29 -13.61
C HIS A 162 -3.52 -4.14 -12.68
N THR A 163 -3.24 -4.07 -11.39
CA THR A 163 -4.02 -4.72 -10.35
C THR A 163 -4.28 -3.74 -9.22
N TRP A 164 -5.44 -3.85 -8.61
CA TRP A 164 -5.82 -3.07 -7.45
C TRP A 164 -6.58 -3.96 -6.48
N PHE A 165 -6.55 -3.58 -5.23
CA PHE A 165 -7.37 -4.18 -4.17
C PHE A 165 -7.90 -3.09 -3.25
N GLU A 166 -9.01 -3.38 -2.61
CA GLU A 166 -9.68 -2.46 -1.71
C GLU A 166 -10.30 -3.24 -0.55
N MET A 167 -10.15 -2.72 0.65
CA MET A 167 -10.82 -3.20 1.86
C MET A 167 -11.54 -2.03 2.50
N VAL A 168 -12.81 -2.22 2.84
CA VAL A 168 -13.63 -1.24 3.57
C VAL A 168 -14.19 -1.91 4.81
N THR A 169 -14.02 -1.30 5.97
CA THR A 169 -14.64 -1.74 7.21
C THR A 169 -16.03 -1.14 7.33
N ARG A 170 -17.05 -1.96 7.57
CA ARG A 170 -18.41 -1.50 7.88
C ARG A 170 -18.67 -1.69 9.36
N SER A 171 -19.24 -0.67 9.98
CA SER A 171 -19.90 -0.83 11.29
C SER A 171 -21.31 -1.35 11.04
N GLU A 172 -21.69 -2.49 11.60
CA GLU A 172 -23.09 -2.86 11.72
C GLU A 172 -23.64 -2.12 12.95
N GLU A 173 -24.63 -1.27 12.72
CA GLU A 173 -25.44 -0.72 13.81
C GLU A 173 -26.39 -1.84 14.26
N HIS A 174 -26.21 -2.29 15.49
CA HIS A 174 -27.17 -3.14 16.21
C HIS A 174 -28.09 -2.28 17.05
#